data_eb0f4208da783ae02ea03ec4370d2bd9
#
_entry.id   eb0f4208da783ae02ea03ec4370d2bd9
#
_cell.length_a   1.000
_cell.length_b   1.000
_cell.length_c   1.000
_cell.angle_alpha   90.00
_cell.angle_beta   90.00
_cell.angle_gamma   90.00
#
_symmetry.space_group_name_H-M   'P 1'
#
loop_
_entity.id
_entity.type
_entity.pdbx_description
1 polymer ?
#
loop_
_entity_poly.entity_id
_entity_poly.type
_entity_poly.pdbx_seq_one_letter_code
_entity_poly.pdbx_strand_id
1 'polypeptide(L)'
;MAPFLVKSRRMTTQNPQAPTVFIVDDDAAIRFAMQALMDSVNLNHEIFSSGDEFLEKMTEQRPGCLVLDIRMPGLGGLELQEELIKRGNTLPIIFITGHGDVPMAVEAMQKGAVDFIQKPFRDQELLDRIREALATDEERREAQQHHAEVAGRLDRLTNREREVFDLVVTGKPNKVIAYELGVSQRTVEIHRARVMEKMQARSLADLVKMHMTA
;
A
#
# COMPACT_ATOMS: atom_id res chain seq x y z
N MET A 1 44.20 -9.45 -31.64
CA MET A 1 42.97 -8.63 -31.68
C MET A 1 41.83 -9.50 -31.18
N ALA A 2 41.42 -9.33 -29.94
CA ALA A 2 40.28 -10.05 -29.38
C ALA A 2 39.07 -9.09 -29.37
N PRO A 3 37.86 -9.53 -29.77
CA PRO A 3 36.68 -8.65 -29.77
C PRO A 3 36.16 -8.43 -28.34
N PHE A 4 35.93 -7.17 -28.01
CA PHE A 4 35.20 -6.75 -26.82
C PHE A 4 33.78 -7.37 -26.83
N LEU A 5 33.50 -8.28 -25.93
CA LEU A 5 32.14 -8.73 -25.63
C LEU A 5 31.41 -7.59 -24.92
N VAL A 6 30.52 -6.93 -25.65
CA VAL A 6 29.48 -6.06 -25.06
C VAL A 6 28.59 -6.97 -24.22
N LYS A 7 28.71 -6.85 -22.88
CA LYS A 7 27.78 -7.49 -21.95
C LYS A 7 26.37 -6.96 -22.22
N SER A 8 25.55 -7.80 -22.80
CA SER A 8 24.12 -7.61 -22.97
C SER A 8 23.50 -7.11 -21.65
N ARG A 9 22.92 -5.92 -21.70
CA ARG A 9 22.07 -5.35 -20.65
C ARG A 9 21.01 -6.41 -20.34
N ARG A 10 21.07 -7.05 -19.17
CA ARG A 10 19.97 -7.86 -18.65
C ARG A 10 18.78 -6.92 -18.50
N MET A 11 17.81 -7.03 -19.40
CA MET A 11 16.46 -6.56 -19.14
C MET A 11 15.94 -7.42 -17.96
N THR A 12 15.99 -6.89 -16.77
CA THR A 12 15.27 -7.44 -15.64
C THR A 12 13.80 -7.38 -16.02
N THR A 13 13.19 -8.53 -16.23
CA THR A 13 11.73 -8.67 -16.26
C THR A 13 11.24 -8.24 -14.88
N GLN A 14 10.86 -6.96 -14.77
CA GLN A 14 10.34 -6.40 -13.53
C GLN A 14 9.03 -7.14 -13.23
N ASN A 15 9.01 -7.84 -12.12
CA ASN A 15 7.77 -8.38 -11.58
C ASN A 15 6.88 -7.17 -11.21
N PRO A 16 5.72 -6.98 -11.85
CA PRO A 16 4.88 -5.80 -11.59
C PRO A 16 4.36 -5.72 -10.15
N GLN A 17 4.51 -6.78 -9.37
CA GLN A 17 4.17 -6.84 -7.96
C GLN A 17 5.38 -6.64 -7.01
N ALA A 18 6.59 -6.45 -7.54
CA ALA A 18 7.74 -6.17 -6.68
C ALA A 18 7.69 -4.70 -6.21
N PRO A 19 7.99 -4.43 -4.92
CA PRO A 19 8.07 -3.06 -4.41
C PRO A 19 9.04 -2.24 -5.26
N THR A 20 8.59 -1.07 -5.72
CA THR A 20 9.34 -0.22 -6.66
C THR A 20 9.46 1.20 -6.09
N VAL A 21 10.65 1.77 -6.18
CA VAL A 21 10.91 3.17 -5.85
C VAL A 21 10.65 3.99 -7.12
N PHE A 22 9.59 4.77 -7.12
CA PHE A 22 9.28 5.71 -8.19
C PHE A 22 10.00 7.03 -7.91
N ILE A 23 10.75 7.55 -8.86
CA ILE A 23 11.54 8.77 -8.70
C ILE A 23 11.06 9.78 -9.73
N VAL A 24 10.60 10.93 -9.26
CA VAL A 24 10.14 12.04 -10.12
C VAL A 24 10.93 13.30 -9.79
N ASP A 25 11.75 13.74 -10.71
CA ASP A 25 12.59 14.92 -10.58
C ASP A 25 12.90 15.48 -12.00
N ASP A 26 12.87 16.77 -12.22
CA ASP A 26 13.12 17.37 -13.54
C ASP A 26 14.62 17.48 -13.87
N ASP A 27 15.50 17.44 -12.85
CA ASP A 27 16.95 17.48 -13.04
C ASP A 27 17.52 16.11 -13.45
N ALA A 28 18.04 16.03 -14.67
CA ALA A 28 18.64 14.81 -15.21
C ALA A 28 19.86 14.33 -14.41
N ALA A 29 20.64 15.21 -13.78
CA ALA A 29 21.80 14.84 -12.99
C ALA A 29 21.35 14.16 -11.66
N ILE A 30 20.29 14.68 -11.04
CA ILE A 30 19.70 14.09 -9.83
C ILE A 30 19.10 12.73 -10.16
N ARG A 31 18.30 12.62 -11.23
CA ARG A 31 17.76 11.33 -11.67
C ARG A 31 18.85 10.29 -11.90
N PHE A 32 19.95 10.67 -12.56
CA PHE A 32 21.08 9.77 -12.78
C PHE A 32 21.75 9.32 -11.47
N ALA A 33 21.97 10.25 -10.55
CA ALA A 33 22.56 9.95 -9.24
C ALA A 33 21.66 9.01 -8.42
N MET A 34 20.34 9.27 -8.41
CA MET A 34 19.37 8.41 -7.72
C MET A 34 19.30 7.02 -8.34
N GLN A 35 19.32 6.92 -9.67
CA GLN A 35 19.37 5.64 -10.37
C GLN A 35 20.60 4.83 -9.94
N ALA A 36 21.77 5.43 -9.97
CA ALA A 36 23.01 4.79 -9.54
C ALA A 36 22.95 4.33 -8.08
N LEU A 37 22.32 5.13 -7.21
CA LEU A 37 22.12 4.80 -5.80
C LEU A 37 21.19 3.58 -5.65
N MET A 38 20.03 3.56 -6.33
CA MET A 38 19.11 2.41 -6.28
C MET A 38 19.76 1.13 -6.83
N ASP A 39 20.49 1.24 -7.95
CA ASP A 39 21.25 0.11 -8.52
C ASP A 39 22.28 -0.44 -7.55
N SER A 40 22.98 0.43 -6.80
CA SER A 40 24.03 0.04 -5.84
C SER A 40 23.52 -0.84 -4.69
N VAL A 41 22.24 -0.70 -4.35
CA VAL A 41 21.57 -1.44 -3.26
C VAL A 41 20.52 -2.43 -3.76
N ASN A 42 20.47 -2.68 -5.08
CA ASN A 42 19.53 -3.58 -5.75
C ASN A 42 18.05 -3.29 -5.44
N LEU A 43 17.67 -2.03 -5.31
CA LEU A 43 16.27 -1.62 -5.23
C LEU A 43 15.66 -1.47 -6.63
N ASN A 44 14.48 -2.07 -6.85
CA ASN A 44 13.72 -1.82 -8.06
C ASN A 44 13.31 -0.35 -8.12
N HIS A 45 13.48 0.28 -9.25
CA HIS A 45 13.15 1.69 -9.42
C HIS A 45 12.65 2.00 -10.82
N GLU A 46 11.85 3.04 -10.93
CA GLU A 46 11.42 3.66 -12.18
C GLU A 46 11.58 5.17 -12.07
N ILE A 47 12.02 5.79 -13.17
CA ILE A 47 12.39 7.21 -13.19
C ILE A 47 11.52 7.96 -14.18
N PHE A 48 11.08 9.14 -13.76
CA PHE A 48 10.22 10.04 -14.52
C PHE A 48 10.78 11.43 -14.48
N SER A 49 10.66 12.14 -15.58
CA SER A 49 11.17 13.52 -15.74
C SER A 49 10.15 14.60 -15.36
N SER A 50 8.91 14.22 -15.12
CA SER A 50 7.84 15.14 -14.74
C SER A 50 6.67 14.41 -14.04
N GLY A 51 5.85 15.20 -13.32
CA GLY A 51 4.61 14.69 -12.73
C GLY A 51 3.62 14.19 -13.76
N ASP A 52 3.52 14.84 -14.92
CA ASP A 52 2.63 14.41 -16.01
C ASP A 52 3.03 13.04 -16.56
N GLU A 53 4.34 12.83 -16.83
CA GLU A 53 4.86 11.52 -17.26
C GLU A 53 4.54 10.41 -16.25
N PHE A 54 4.69 10.71 -14.97
CA PHE A 54 4.36 9.77 -13.91
C PHE A 54 2.88 9.41 -13.91
N LEU A 55 1.97 10.39 -14.00
CA LEU A 55 0.52 10.16 -14.00
C LEU A 55 0.04 9.39 -15.23
N GLU A 56 0.67 9.59 -16.39
CA GLU A 56 0.35 8.83 -17.62
C GLU A 56 0.73 7.36 -17.51
N LYS A 57 1.88 7.05 -16.89
CA LYS A 57 2.38 5.68 -16.77
C LYS A 57 1.84 4.94 -15.54
N MET A 58 1.45 5.67 -14.49
CA MET A 58 0.92 5.10 -13.25
C MET A 58 -0.61 4.98 -13.32
N THR A 59 -1.10 4.07 -14.16
CA THR A 59 -2.54 3.83 -14.36
C THR A 59 -3.16 2.93 -13.29
N GLU A 60 -2.34 2.13 -12.59
CA GLU A 60 -2.77 1.19 -11.53
C GLU A 60 -1.97 1.38 -10.26
N GLN A 61 -2.56 1.00 -9.13
CA GLN A 61 -1.83 0.99 -7.86
C GLN A 61 -0.79 -0.12 -7.84
N ARG A 62 0.47 0.26 -7.75
CA ARG A 62 1.62 -0.66 -7.65
C ARG A 62 2.28 -0.54 -6.28
N PRO A 63 2.86 -1.66 -5.76
CA PRO A 63 3.60 -1.60 -4.51
C PRO A 63 4.85 -0.73 -4.63
N GLY A 64 5.14 0.05 -3.58
CA GLY A 64 6.34 0.88 -3.58
C GLY A 64 6.22 2.18 -2.81
N CYS A 65 7.12 3.12 -3.13
CA CYS A 65 7.09 4.50 -2.62
C CYS A 65 7.47 5.48 -3.73
N LEU A 66 7.06 6.74 -3.57
CA LEU A 66 7.36 7.84 -4.48
C LEU A 66 8.37 8.78 -3.83
N VAL A 67 9.50 8.99 -4.49
CA VAL A 67 10.49 10.03 -4.18
C VAL A 67 10.26 11.17 -5.17
N LEU A 68 9.87 12.33 -4.66
CA LEU A 68 9.28 13.39 -5.46
C LEU A 68 9.94 14.74 -5.20
N ASP A 69 10.46 15.37 -6.23
CA ASP A 69 10.89 16.78 -6.11
C ASP A 69 9.69 17.71 -5.96
N ILE A 70 9.80 18.69 -5.07
CA ILE A 70 8.71 19.66 -4.86
C ILE A 70 8.58 20.61 -6.04
N ARG A 71 9.72 21.08 -6.58
CA ARG A 71 9.74 22.13 -7.60
C ARG A 71 10.09 21.58 -8.97
N MET A 72 9.09 21.32 -9.76
CA MET A 72 9.24 20.88 -11.15
C MET A 72 8.44 21.79 -12.09
N PRO A 73 8.89 21.99 -13.32
CA PRO A 73 8.10 22.66 -14.36
C PRO A 73 6.81 21.88 -14.67
N GLY A 74 5.75 22.58 -14.97
CA GLY A 74 4.42 21.97 -15.23
C GLY A 74 3.75 21.54 -13.94
N LEU A 75 3.40 20.26 -13.81
CA LEU A 75 2.79 19.72 -12.61
C LEU A 75 3.85 19.56 -11.51
N GLY A 76 3.82 20.46 -10.52
CA GLY A 76 4.73 20.43 -9.38
C GLY A 76 4.45 19.29 -8.40
N GLY A 77 5.37 19.08 -7.45
CA GLY A 77 5.27 17.95 -6.54
C GLY A 77 4.02 17.98 -5.64
N LEU A 78 3.61 19.16 -5.15
CA LEU A 78 2.41 19.29 -4.32
C LEU A 78 1.13 19.05 -5.11
N GLU A 79 1.07 19.57 -6.34
CA GLU A 79 -0.07 19.31 -7.23
C GLU A 79 -0.17 17.83 -7.62
N LEU A 80 0.98 17.18 -7.84
CA LEU A 80 1.02 15.75 -8.10
C LEU A 80 0.52 14.95 -6.88
N GLN A 81 0.90 15.32 -5.66
CA GLN A 81 0.38 14.69 -4.43
C GLN A 81 -1.15 14.82 -4.36
N GLU A 82 -1.69 16.02 -4.61
CA GLU A 82 -3.14 16.24 -4.60
C GLU A 82 -3.87 15.39 -5.64
N GLU A 83 -3.30 15.28 -6.83
CA GLU A 83 -3.88 14.47 -7.90
C GLU A 83 -3.87 12.98 -7.55
N LEU A 84 -2.80 12.49 -6.93
CA LEU A 84 -2.71 11.13 -6.43
C LEU A 84 -3.76 10.85 -5.34
N ILE A 85 -3.96 11.79 -4.40
CA ILE A 85 -4.99 11.69 -3.36
C ILE A 85 -6.39 11.63 -4.00
N LYS A 86 -6.69 12.49 -4.99
CA LYS A 86 -7.97 12.48 -5.72
C LYS A 86 -8.23 11.15 -6.43
N ARG A 87 -7.18 10.51 -6.95
CA ARG A 87 -7.26 9.18 -7.59
C ARG A 87 -7.30 8.02 -6.59
N GLY A 88 -7.29 8.30 -5.28
CA GLY A 88 -7.23 7.27 -4.25
C GLY A 88 -5.93 6.48 -4.25
N ASN A 89 -4.86 7.04 -4.86
CA ASN A 89 -3.54 6.43 -4.80
C ASN A 89 -2.97 6.64 -3.41
N THR A 90 -2.42 5.59 -2.85
CA THR A 90 -1.96 5.53 -1.46
C THR A 90 -0.46 5.30 -1.33
N LEU A 91 0.32 5.50 -2.41
CA LEU A 91 1.77 5.42 -2.36
C LEU A 91 2.33 6.36 -1.28
N PRO A 92 3.20 5.87 -0.38
CA PRO A 92 3.96 6.73 0.50
C PRO A 92 4.84 7.69 -0.30
N ILE A 93 4.76 8.99 0.01
CA ILE A 93 5.51 10.02 -0.70
C ILE A 93 6.59 10.58 0.21
N ILE A 94 7.83 10.58 -0.29
CA ILE A 94 8.99 11.25 0.30
C ILE A 94 9.31 12.42 -0.60
N PHE A 95 9.19 13.64 -0.06
CA PHE A 95 9.56 14.83 -0.82
C PHE A 95 11.04 15.12 -0.74
N ILE A 96 11.62 15.55 -1.86
CA ILE A 96 12.95 16.14 -1.90
C ILE A 96 12.80 17.63 -2.14
N THR A 97 13.44 18.44 -1.30
CA THR A 97 13.25 19.89 -1.28
C THR A 97 14.57 20.63 -1.45
N GLY A 98 14.55 21.77 -2.15
CA GLY A 98 15.66 22.72 -2.15
C GLY A 98 15.68 23.62 -0.90
N HIS A 99 16.62 24.56 -0.88
CA HIS A 99 16.69 25.60 0.14
C HIS A 99 15.47 26.54 0.05
N GLY A 100 14.84 26.81 1.20
CA GLY A 100 13.70 27.74 1.28
C GLY A 100 12.32 27.11 1.10
N ASP A 101 12.23 25.80 0.89
CA ASP A 101 10.96 25.11 0.64
C ASP A 101 10.28 24.55 1.91
N VAL A 102 10.76 24.95 3.10
CA VAL A 102 10.20 24.48 4.39
C VAL A 102 8.68 24.65 4.51
N PRO A 103 8.08 25.77 4.12
CA PRO A 103 6.62 25.92 4.15
C PRO A 103 5.91 24.88 3.26
N MET A 104 6.46 24.60 2.07
CA MET A 104 5.92 23.60 1.15
C MET A 104 6.07 22.19 1.71
N ALA A 105 7.19 21.89 2.36
CA ALA A 105 7.39 20.61 3.04
C ALA A 105 6.37 20.40 4.17
N VAL A 106 6.09 21.44 4.97
CA VAL A 106 5.05 21.39 6.00
C VAL A 106 3.67 21.13 5.39
N GLU A 107 3.33 21.79 4.30
CA GLU A 107 2.07 21.55 3.57
C GLU A 107 1.98 20.11 3.06
N ALA A 108 3.06 19.59 2.47
CA ALA A 108 3.15 18.21 2.00
C ALA A 108 2.88 17.21 3.15
N MET A 109 3.49 17.43 4.32
CA MET A 109 3.28 16.59 5.51
C MET A 109 1.84 16.65 6.03
N GLN A 110 1.22 17.82 6.03
CA GLN A 110 -0.20 17.98 6.41
C GLN A 110 -1.14 17.24 5.45
N LYS A 111 -0.76 17.09 4.18
CA LYS A 111 -1.48 16.32 3.16
C LYS A 111 -1.13 14.83 3.15
N GLY A 112 -0.36 14.36 4.13
CA GLY A 112 -0.09 12.93 4.33
C GLY A 112 1.17 12.41 3.63
N ALA A 113 2.13 13.26 3.27
CA ALA A 113 3.47 12.80 2.92
C ALA A 113 4.11 12.06 4.10
N VAL A 114 4.91 11.05 3.82
CA VAL A 114 5.58 10.26 4.86
C VAL A 114 6.75 11.03 5.44
N ASP A 115 7.52 11.69 4.59
CA ASP A 115 8.69 12.46 5.00
C ASP A 115 9.12 13.48 3.94
N PHE A 116 10.09 14.31 4.31
CA PHE A 116 10.79 15.18 3.38
C PHE A 116 12.30 15.19 3.66
N ILE A 117 13.11 15.38 2.63
CA ILE A 117 14.57 15.43 2.71
C ILE A 117 15.04 16.70 2.01
N GLN A 118 15.90 17.48 2.67
CA GLN A 118 16.45 18.71 2.09
C GLN A 118 17.73 18.43 1.29
N LYS A 119 17.81 18.96 0.07
CA LYS A 119 19.03 18.99 -0.77
C LYS A 119 20.04 19.99 -0.20
N PRO A 120 21.36 19.66 -0.08
CA PRO A 120 21.97 18.36 -0.36
C PRO A 120 21.76 17.37 0.80
N PHE A 121 21.49 16.11 0.49
CA PHE A 121 21.29 15.03 1.45
C PHE A 121 22.38 13.95 1.34
N ARG A 122 22.46 13.09 2.35
CA ARG A 122 23.33 11.91 2.31
C ARG A 122 22.58 10.71 1.74
N ASP A 123 23.27 9.92 0.94
CA ASP A 123 22.69 8.69 0.34
C ASP A 123 22.03 7.78 1.39
N GLN A 124 22.68 7.60 2.53
CA GLN A 124 22.16 6.76 3.60
C GLN A 124 20.84 7.30 4.17
N GLU A 125 20.70 8.60 4.32
CA GLU A 125 19.48 9.26 4.80
C GLU A 125 18.30 8.97 3.86
N LEU A 126 18.50 9.15 2.55
CA LEU A 126 17.46 8.83 1.55
C LEU A 126 17.11 7.34 1.57
N LEU A 127 18.10 6.45 1.64
CA LEU A 127 17.87 5.01 1.66
C LEU A 127 17.09 4.56 2.91
N ASP A 128 17.35 5.16 4.06
CA ASP A 128 16.63 4.82 5.29
C ASP A 128 15.16 5.24 5.20
N ARG A 129 14.86 6.43 4.66
CA ARG A 129 13.48 6.89 4.41
C ARG A 129 12.75 6.04 3.38
N ILE A 130 13.43 5.65 2.31
CA ILE A 130 12.87 4.74 1.31
C ILE A 130 12.49 3.38 1.95
N ARG A 131 13.36 2.81 2.79
CA ARG A 131 13.05 1.54 3.46
C ARG A 131 11.86 1.65 4.40
N GLU A 132 11.77 2.72 5.18
CA GLU A 132 10.62 3.00 6.06
C GLU A 132 9.33 3.15 5.24
N ALA A 133 9.37 3.87 4.12
CA ALA A 133 8.22 4.06 3.25
C ALA A 133 7.76 2.74 2.60
N LEU A 134 8.70 1.92 2.12
CA LEU A 134 8.39 0.61 1.55
C LEU A 134 7.76 -0.33 2.58
N ALA A 135 8.26 -0.35 3.82
CA ALA A 135 7.69 -1.14 4.91
C ALA A 135 6.25 -0.67 5.25
N THR A 136 6.03 0.64 5.31
CA THR A 136 4.70 1.22 5.53
C THR A 136 3.70 0.84 4.40
N ASP A 137 4.15 0.83 3.14
CA ASP A 137 3.30 0.40 2.01
C ASP A 137 2.95 -1.08 2.11
N GLU A 138 3.91 -1.92 2.45
CA GLU A 138 3.72 -3.37 2.62
C GLU A 138 2.70 -3.67 3.72
N GLU A 139 2.89 -3.15 4.93
CA GLU A 139 1.96 -3.32 6.04
C GLU A 139 0.53 -2.87 5.70
N ARG A 140 0.40 -1.73 5.03
CA ARG A 140 -0.90 -1.22 4.61
C ARG A 140 -1.55 -2.12 3.56
N ARG A 141 -0.80 -2.61 2.57
CA ARG A 141 -1.30 -3.53 1.53
C ARG A 141 -1.74 -4.86 2.12
N GLU A 142 -0.97 -5.41 3.05
CA GLU A 142 -1.32 -6.62 3.78
C GLU A 142 -2.63 -6.43 4.56
N ALA A 143 -2.77 -5.30 5.27
CA ALA A 143 -4.00 -4.98 5.99
C ALA A 143 -5.20 -4.86 5.04
N GLN A 144 -5.06 -4.14 3.92
CA GLN A 144 -6.12 -4.00 2.92
C GLN A 144 -6.52 -5.34 2.30
N GLN A 145 -5.54 -6.20 1.98
CA GLN A 145 -5.80 -7.52 1.44
C GLN A 145 -6.54 -8.39 2.45
N HIS A 146 -6.12 -8.36 3.71
CA HIS A 146 -6.79 -9.08 4.79
C HIS A 146 -8.26 -8.61 4.97
N HIS A 147 -8.50 -7.29 4.97
CA HIS A 147 -9.85 -6.73 5.00
C HIS A 147 -10.70 -7.23 3.82
N ALA A 148 -10.16 -7.17 2.60
CA ALA A 148 -10.86 -7.62 1.39
C ALA A 148 -11.20 -9.13 1.45
N GLU A 149 -10.28 -9.95 1.96
CA GLU A 149 -10.51 -11.38 2.17
C GLU A 149 -11.63 -11.64 3.19
N VAL A 150 -11.61 -10.95 4.32
CA VAL A 150 -12.66 -11.08 5.36
C VAL A 150 -14.00 -10.62 4.82
N ALA A 151 -14.08 -9.49 4.15
CA ALA A 151 -15.30 -8.99 3.50
C ALA A 151 -15.86 -10.02 2.49
N GLY A 152 -14.98 -10.55 1.61
CA GLY A 152 -15.37 -11.56 0.65
C GLY A 152 -15.86 -12.88 1.27
N ARG A 153 -15.38 -13.25 2.48
CA ARG A 153 -15.93 -14.40 3.24
C ARG A 153 -17.28 -14.08 3.84
N LEU A 154 -17.46 -12.87 4.37
CA LEU A 154 -18.75 -12.41 4.91
C LEU A 154 -19.85 -12.36 3.85
N ASP A 155 -19.52 -11.97 2.62
CA ASP A 155 -20.47 -11.94 1.49
C ASP A 155 -20.96 -13.33 1.06
N ARG A 156 -20.22 -14.40 1.41
CA ARG A 156 -20.63 -15.79 1.17
C ARG A 156 -21.64 -16.32 2.20
N LEU A 157 -21.85 -15.60 3.30
CA LEU A 157 -22.84 -15.99 4.29
C LEU A 157 -24.25 -15.70 3.75
N THR A 158 -25.17 -16.66 3.94
CA THR A 158 -26.59 -16.41 3.75
C THR A 158 -27.09 -15.44 4.81
N ASN A 159 -28.22 -14.77 4.61
CA ASN A 159 -28.82 -13.87 5.60
C ASN A 159 -28.92 -14.53 6.99
N ARG A 160 -29.32 -15.80 7.03
CA ARG A 160 -29.46 -16.53 8.29
C ARG A 160 -28.12 -16.86 8.95
N GLU A 161 -27.11 -17.20 8.17
CA GLU A 161 -25.75 -17.39 8.66
C GLU A 161 -25.14 -16.07 9.15
N ARG A 162 -25.45 -14.96 8.50
CA ARG A 162 -25.02 -13.61 8.93
C ARG A 162 -25.64 -13.23 10.29
N GLU A 163 -26.96 -13.43 10.47
CA GLU A 163 -27.62 -13.21 11.75
C GLU A 163 -26.99 -14.06 12.87
N VAL A 164 -26.68 -15.32 12.60
CA VAL A 164 -26.00 -16.19 13.56
C VAL A 164 -24.57 -15.72 13.82
N PHE A 165 -23.81 -15.31 12.79
CA PHE A 165 -22.46 -14.73 12.93
C PHE A 165 -22.47 -13.53 13.87
N ASP A 166 -23.35 -12.56 13.61
CA ASP A 166 -23.44 -11.31 14.39
C ASP A 166 -23.74 -11.56 15.88
N LEU A 167 -24.54 -12.59 16.19
CA LEU A 167 -24.83 -12.97 17.57
C LEU A 167 -23.72 -13.80 18.22
N VAL A 168 -23.02 -14.63 17.44
CA VAL A 168 -21.90 -15.45 17.91
C VAL A 168 -20.69 -14.61 18.31
N VAL A 169 -20.36 -13.57 17.56
CA VAL A 169 -19.21 -12.71 17.85
C VAL A 169 -19.43 -11.86 19.10
N THR A 170 -20.69 -11.63 19.54
CA THR A 170 -20.99 -11.01 20.82
C THR A 170 -20.90 -11.98 22.02
N GLY A 171 -20.50 -13.25 21.79
CA GLY A 171 -20.32 -14.25 22.86
C GLY A 171 -21.60 -14.93 23.35
N LYS A 172 -22.75 -14.72 22.68
CA LYS A 172 -24.02 -15.32 23.10
C LYS A 172 -23.98 -16.86 22.98
N PRO A 173 -24.50 -17.59 23.97
CA PRO A 173 -24.62 -19.05 23.88
C PRO A 173 -25.73 -19.46 22.91
N ASN A 174 -25.62 -20.66 22.30
CA ASN A 174 -26.56 -21.17 21.30
C ASN A 174 -28.03 -21.12 21.73
N LYS A 175 -28.31 -21.34 23.03
CA LYS A 175 -29.67 -21.27 23.60
C LYS A 175 -30.27 -19.86 23.48
N VAL A 176 -29.48 -18.83 23.72
CA VAL A 176 -29.91 -17.40 23.62
C VAL A 176 -30.13 -17.04 22.17
N ILE A 177 -29.19 -17.41 21.28
CA ILE A 177 -29.30 -17.21 19.84
C ILE A 177 -30.56 -17.87 19.28
N ALA A 178 -30.82 -19.11 19.68
CA ALA A 178 -32.02 -19.83 19.28
C ALA A 178 -33.32 -19.14 19.66
N TYR A 179 -33.38 -18.59 20.87
CA TYR A 179 -34.52 -17.80 21.35
C TYR A 179 -34.71 -16.51 20.55
N GLU A 180 -33.63 -15.73 20.37
CA GLU A 180 -33.67 -14.44 19.62
C GLU A 180 -34.06 -14.62 18.15
N LEU A 181 -33.59 -15.71 17.52
CA LEU A 181 -33.86 -15.96 16.12
C LEU A 181 -35.14 -16.82 15.87
N GLY A 182 -35.84 -17.25 16.92
CA GLY A 182 -37.06 -18.04 16.82
C GLY A 182 -36.84 -19.44 16.20
N VAL A 183 -35.69 -20.09 16.45
CA VAL A 183 -35.34 -21.41 15.89
C VAL A 183 -34.91 -22.37 16.98
N SER A 184 -34.72 -23.63 16.62
CA SER A 184 -34.19 -24.63 17.57
C SER A 184 -32.68 -24.41 17.81
N GLN A 185 -32.20 -24.82 19.00
CA GLN A 185 -30.76 -24.81 19.30
C GLN A 185 -29.96 -25.66 18.29
N ARG A 186 -30.51 -26.76 17.84
CA ARG A 186 -29.92 -27.60 16.79
C ARG A 186 -29.74 -26.88 15.47
N THR A 187 -30.71 -26.02 15.11
CA THR A 187 -30.64 -25.18 13.90
C THR A 187 -29.50 -24.18 14.03
N VAL A 188 -29.33 -23.54 15.20
CA VAL A 188 -28.20 -22.60 15.46
C VAL A 188 -26.86 -23.33 15.35
N GLU A 189 -26.73 -24.55 15.89
CA GLU A 189 -25.50 -25.36 15.78
C GLU A 189 -25.12 -25.62 14.32
N ILE A 190 -26.12 -25.96 13.47
CA ILE A 190 -25.89 -26.18 12.03
C ILE A 190 -25.43 -24.90 11.34
N HIS A 191 -26.09 -23.76 11.58
CA HIS A 191 -25.67 -22.47 11.00
C HIS A 191 -24.30 -22.05 11.51
N ARG A 192 -24.02 -22.22 12.80
CA ARG A 192 -22.73 -21.94 13.38
C ARG A 192 -21.60 -22.76 12.74
N ALA A 193 -21.81 -24.04 12.50
CA ALA A 193 -20.84 -24.90 11.81
C ALA A 193 -20.55 -24.37 10.38
N ARG A 194 -21.58 -23.97 9.64
CA ARG A 194 -21.46 -23.39 8.30
C ARG A 194 -20.76 -22.03 8.31
N VAL A 195 -21.05 -21.19 9.32
CA VAL A 195 -20.35 -19.92 9.52
C VAL A 195 -18.85 -20.17 9.74
N MET A 196 -18.48 -21.07 10.66
CA MET A 196 -17.09 -21.42 10.91
C MET A 196 -16.38 -21.90 9.63
N GLU A 197 -17.02 -22.75 8.84
CA GLU A 197 -16.50 -23.25 7.57
C GLU A 197 -16.31 -22.12 6.53
N LYS A 198 -17.35 -21.31 6.26
CA LYS A 198 -17.32 -20.27 5.25
C LYS A 198 -16.37 -19.14 5.63
N MET A 199 -16.29 -18.78 6.90
CA MET A 199 -15.34 -17.81 7.43
C MET A 199 -13.92 -18.38 7.56
N GLN A 200 -13.75 -19.71 7.40
CA GLN A 200 -12.46 -20.39 7.63
C GLN A 200 -11.90 -20.15 9.04
N ALA A 201 -12.78 -20.01 10.02
CA ALA A 201 -12.42 -19.78 11.41
C ALA A 201 -12.25 -21.11 12.15
N ARG A 202 -11.18 -21.22 12.95
CA ARG A 202 -10.90 -22.41 13.79
C ARG A 202 -11.42 -22.24 15.22
N SER A 203 -11.72 -21.02 15.62
CA SER A 203 -12.17 -20.70 16.97
C SER A 203 -13.13 -19.50 16.96
N LEU A 204 -13.88 -19.32 18.07
CA LEU A 204 -14.68 -18.12 18.30
C LEU A 204 -13.79 -16.87 18.28
N ALA A 205 -12.58 -16.96 18.82
CA ALA A 205 -11.64 -15.84 18.83
C ALA A 205 -11.26 -15.41 17.42
N ASP A 206 -11.14 -16.33 16.45
CA ASP A 206 -10.88 -15.98 15.06
C ASP A 206 -12.05 -15.22 14.44
N LEU A 207 -13.31 -15.66 14.70
CA LEU A 207 -14.50 -14.94 14.24
C LEU A 207 -14.58 -13.52 14.82
N VAL A 208 -14.26 -13.35 16.10
CA VAL A 208 -14.24 -12.05 16.75
C VAL A 208 -13.19 -11.15 16.13
N LYS A 209 -11.96 -11.65 15.91
CA LYS A 209 -10.92 -10.89 15.21
C LYS A 209 -11.37 -10.45 13.81
N MET A 210 -11.94 -11.37 13.01
CA MET A 210 -12.46 -11.05 11.68
C MET A 210 -13.57 -10.01 11.72
N HIS A 211 -14.46 -10.07 12.73
CA HIS A 211 -15.51 -9.08 12.91
C HIS A 211 -14.96 -7.68 13.25
N MET A 212 -13.86 -7.60 14.01
CA MET A 212 -13.21 -6.32 14.35
C MET A 212 -12.44 -5.71 13.18
N THR A 213 -12.08 -6.52 12.19
CA THR A 213 -11.36 -6.11 10.97
C THR A 213 -12.29 -5.90 9.77
N ALA A 214 -13.56 -6.22 9.82
CA ALA A 214 -14.55 -6.06 8.76
C ALA A 214 -15.22 -4.68 8.82
#